data_1a13caef8179f10096ec617b66fb9e69
#
_entry.id   1a13caef8179f10096ec617b66fb9e69
#
_cell.length_a   1.000
_cell.length_b   1.000
_cell.length_c   1.000
_cell.angle_alpha   90.00
_cell.angle_beta   90.00
_cell.angle_gamma   90.00
#
_symmetry.space_group_name_H-M   'P 1'
#
loop_
_entity.id
_entity.type
_entity.pdbx_description
1 polymer ?
#
loop_
_entity_poly.entity_id
_entity_poly.type
_entity_poly.pdbx_seq_one_letter_code
_entity_poly.pdbx_strand_id
1 'polypeptide(L)'
;MRSKYLLSILFATLFCLPLWGQKQVRDLTRSGNKLYRSKEYSKAEIDYRKALEVNKSDRTTIFNLANVLYRTDRGEEAGKLYQSLAPHLSLLSPTEAADLTHNAGNTAFRAKQLEQAIEYYKESLRRRPSDEDTRYNLALAQKLLEDQKKNGGGGQDQKQDQDKDQQKDQQTQPQQPNQDQMSQETANRILQALQKDEKNTRQKLEQAQQQRGRSRRKNW
;
A
#
# COMPACT_ATOMS: atom_id res chain seq x y z
N MET A 1 33.08 -49.82 13.72
CA MET A 1 33.33 -48.40 14.18
C MET A 1 33.21 -47.38 13.04
N ARG A 2 33.69 -47.62 11.83
CA ARG A 2 33.66 -46.65 10.70
C ARG A 2 32.22 -46.20 10.28
N SER A 3 31.20 -47.04 10.40
CA SER A 3 29.82 -46.73 10.00
C SER A 3 29.17 -45.65 10.88
N LYS A 4 29.49 -45.55 12.19
CA LYS A 4 28.93 -44.57 13.13
C LYS A 4 29.46 -43.16 12.84
N TYR A 5 30.70 -43.03 12.39
CA TYR A 5 31.29 -41.72 12.03
C TYR A 5 30.78 -41.24 10.67
N LEU A 6 30.49 -42.12 9.72
CA LEU A 6 29.88 -41.72 8.45
C LEU A 6 28.47 -41.17 8.63
N LEU A 7 27.68 -41.75 9.54
CA LEU A 7 26.33 -41.29 9.85
C LEU A 7 26.37 -39.92 10.54
N SER A 8 27.29 -39.65 11.47
CA SER A 8 27.47 -38.39 12.15
C SER A 8 27.97 -37.27 11.23
N ILE A 9 28.86 -37.61 10.27
CA ILE A 9 29.31 -36.61 9.28
C ILE A 9 28.20 -36.29 8.30
N LEU A 10 27.37 -37.25 7.85
CA LEU A 10 26.21 -37.02 7.00
C LEU A 10 25.16 -36.14 7.71
N PHE A 11 24.94 -36.38 9.00
CA PHE A 11 24.01 -35.59 9.82
C PHE A 11 24.50 -34.15 10.02
N ALA A 12 25.80 -33.94 10.22
CA ALA A 12 26.42 -32.62 10.39
C ALA A 12 26.36 -31.81 9.07
N THR A 13 26.55 -32.42 7.92
CA THR A 13 26.48 -31.74 6.63
C THR A 13 25.03 -31.36 6.27
N LEU A 14 24.05 -32.18 6.65
CA LEU A 14 22.64 -31.91 6.39
C LEU A 14 22.14 -30.68 7.20
N PHE A 15 22.71 -30.43 8.38
CA PHE A 15 22.34 -29.29 9.26
C PHE A 15 23.04 -27.97 8.88
N CYS A 16 24.19 -28.01 8.19
CA CYS A 16 24.93 -26.81 7.80
C CYS A 16 24.37 -26.10 6.55
N LEU A 17 23.74 -26.83 5.63
CA LEU A 17 23.24 -26.29 4.37
C LEU A 17 22.20 -25.16 4.55
N PRO A 18 21.18 -25.26 5.43
CA PRO A 18 20.19 -24.19 5.60
C PRO A 18 20.77 -22.92 6.21
N LEU A 19 21.81 -23.01 7.04
CA LEU A 19 22.47 -21.86 7.66
C LEU A 19 23.25 -21.01 6.65
N TRP A 20 23.89 -21.66 5.68
CA TRP A 20 24.61 -20.96 4.60
C TRP A 20 23.65 -20.21 3.68
N GLY A 21 22.52 -20.83 3.30
CA GLY A 21 21.49 -20.18 2.51
C GLY A 21 20.90 -18.94 3.18
N GLN A 22 20.60 -19.02 4.48
CA GLN A 22 20.09 -17.88 5.26
C GLN A 22 21.09 -16.73 5.35
N LYS A 23 22.40 -17.04 5.52
CA LYS A 23 23.44 -16.01 5.53
C LYS A 23 23.51 -15.33 4.16
N GLN A 24 23.51 -16.08 3.07
CA GLN A 24 23.58 -15.55 1.72
C GLN A 24 22.38 -14.63 1.41
N VAL A 25 21.16 -15.04 1.77
CA VAL A 25 19.96 -14.20 1.62
C VAL A 25 20.13 -12.87 2.38
N ARG A 26 20.56 -12.91 3.63
CA ARG A 26 20.78 -11.71 4.44
C ARG A 26 21.82 -10.77 3.83
N ASP A 27 22.93 -11.33 3.35
CA ASP A 27 24.04 -10.53 2.81
C ASP A 27 23.61 -9.86 1.48
N LEU A 28 22.93 -10.59 0.59
CA LEU A 28 22.37 -10.05 -0.64
C LEU A 28 21.28 -9.00 -0.36
N THR A 29 20.37 -9.26 0.58
CA THR A 29 19.33 -8.31 0.95
C THR A 29 19.93 -7.02 1.55
N ARG A 30 20.97 -7.12 2.37
CA ARG A 30 21.69 -5.96 2.91
C ARG A 30 22.41 -5.15 1.82
N SER A 31 23.04 -5.84 0.87
CA SER A 31 23.64 -5.20 -0.30
C SER A 31 22.59 -4.44 -1.13
N GLY A 32 21.48 -5.09 -1.45
CA GLY A 32 20.35 -4.48 -2.13
C GLY A 32 19.80 -3.26 -1.39
N ASN A 33 19.67 -3.34 -0.06
CA ASN A 33 19.22 -2.22 0.78
C ASN A 33 20.19 -1.03 0.72
N LYS A 34 21.49 -1.27 0.67
CA LYS A 34 22.50 -0.22 0.49
C LYS A 34 22.35 0.45 -0.86
N LEU A 35 22.25 -0.34 -1.93
CA LEU A 35 22.06 0.15 -3.30
C LEU A 35 20.74 0.92 -3.44
N TYR A 36 19.65 0.44 -2.84
CA TYR A 36 18.36 1.15 -2.82
C TYR A 36 18.47 2.55 -2.20
N ARG A 37 19.16 2.66 -1.04
CA ARG A 37 19.39 3.96 -0.39
C ARG A 37 20.25 4.90 -1.24
N SER A 38 21.19 4.35 -2.00
CA SER A 38 21.99 5.09 -2.98
C SER A 38 21.25 5.39 -4.30
N LYS A 39 19.95 5.02 -4.39
CA LYS A 39 19.12 5.17 -5.60
C LYS A 39 19.62 4.35 -6.81
N GLU A 40 20.51 3.39 -6.59
CA GLU A 40 20.98 2.46 -7.61
C GLU A 40 20.00 1.29 -7.79
N TYR A 41 18.77 1.62 -8.18
CA TYR A 41 17.63 0.69 -8.16
C TYR A 41 17.84 -0.56 -9.00
N SER A 42 18.43 -0.43 -10.20
CA SER A 42 18.70 -1.59 -11.08
C SER A 42 19.67 -2.60 -10.44
N LYS A 43 20.68 -2.11 -9.73
CA LYS A 43 21.62 -2.98 -9.02
C LYS A 43 20.96 -3.61 -7.77
N ALA A 44 20.16 -2.83 -7.04
CA ALA A 44 19.39 -3.33 -5.90
C ALA A 44 18.45 -4.46 -6.31
N GLU A 45 17.77 -4.33 -7.46
CA GLU A 45 16.90 -5.38 -8.01
C GLU A 45 17.66 -6.69 -8.25
N ILE A 46 18.85 -6.60 -8.84
CA ILE A 46 19.69 -7.79 -9.11
C ILE A 46 19.99 -8.53 -7.80
N ASP A 47 20.39 -7.80 -6.76
CA ASP A 47 20.74 -8.42 -5.48
C ASP A 47 19.53 -9.04 -4.80
N TYR A 48 18.37 -8.38 -4.83
CA TYR A 48 17.13 -8.94 -4.27
C TYR A 48 16.66 -10.17 -5.05
N ARG A 49 16.76 -10.18 -6.39
CA ARG A 49 16.42 -11.35 -7.18
C ARG A 49 17.34 -12.54 -6.86
N LYS A 50 18.66 -12.32 -6.76
CA LYS A 50 19.60 -13.34 -6.31
C LYS A 50 19.29 -13.88 -4.93
N ALA A 51 18.88 -13.01 -3.98
CA ALA A 51 18.45 -13.45 -2.66
C ALA A 51 17.21 -14.35 -2.75
N LEU A 52 16.25 -14.03 -3.61
CA LEU A 52 15.03 -14.82 -3.84
C LEU A 52 15.28 -16.11 -4.63
N GLU A 53 16.35 -16.21 -5.40
CA GLU A 53 16.79 -17.51 -5.97
C GLU A 53 17.19 -18.50 -4.87
N VAL A 54 17.81 -18.00 -3.79
CA VAL A 54 18.20 -18.81 -2.62
C VAL A 54 17.00 -19.12 -1.73
N ASN A 55 16.17 -18.13 -1.43
CA ASN A 55 14.95 -18.29 -0.64
C ASN A 55 13.79 -17.51 -1.25
N LYS A 56 12.96 -18.19 -2.03
CA LYS A 56 11.81 -17.60 -2.75
C LYS A 56 10.74 -17.02 -1.83
N SER A 57 10.71 -17.41 -0.56
CA SER A 57 9.69 -16.99 0.42
C SER A 57 10.20 -15.96 1.43
N ASP A 58 11.40 -15.39 1.24
CA ASP A 58 11.90 -14.33 2.13
C ASP A 58 11.10 -13.04 1.99
N ARG A 59 10.21 -12.82 2.95
CA ARG A 59 9.25 -11.72 2.93
C ARG A 59 9.90 -10.34 2.87
N THR A 60 11.00 -10.17 3.60
CA THR A 60 11.74 -8.90 3.61
C THR A 60 12.30 -8.59 2.23
N THR A 61 12.89 -9.58 1.57
CA THR A 61 13.43 -9.41 0.22
C THR A 61 12.32 -9.17 -0.81
N ILE A 62 11.18 -9.90 -0.71
CA ILE A 62 10.01 -9.69 -1.58
C ILE A 62 9.50 -8.25 -1.44
N PHE A 63 9.34 -7.75 -0.21
CA PHE A 63 8.91 -6.38 0.05
C PHE A 63 9.89 -5.35 -0.54
N ASN A 64 11.18 -5.54 -0.34
CA ASN A 64 12.20 -4.62 -0.86
C ASN A 64 12.28 -4.65 -2.40
N LEU A 65 12.12 -5.82 -3.01
CA LEU A 65 12.02 -5.93 -4.47
C LEU A 65 10.78 -5.20 -5.00
N ALA A 66 9.63 -5.35 -4.33
CA ALA A 66 8.43 -4.62 -4.70
C ALA A 66 8.63 -3.09 -4.64
N ASN A 67 9.33 -2.60 -3.60
CA ASN A 67 9.68 -1.18 -3.48
C ASN A 67 10.57 -0.69 -4.64
N VAL A 68 11.56 -1.49 -5.07
CA VAL A 68 12.39 -1.17 -6.24
C VAL A 68 11.56 -1.10 -7.50
N LEU A 69 10.72 -2.10 -7.74
CA LEU A 69 9.85 -2.16 -8.92
C LEU A 69 8.90 -0.97 -8.98
N TYR A 70 8.33 -0.58 -7.83
CA TYR A 70 7.50 0.62 -7.73
C TYR A 70 8.30 1.89 -8.08
N ARG A 71 9.55 2.03 -7.60
CA ARG A 71 10.43 3.18 -7.89
C ARG A 71 10.90 3.24 -9.34
N THR A 72 10.95 2.10 -10.02
CA THR A 72 11.36 1.98 -11.43
C THR A 72 10.17 1.91 -12.39
N ASP A 73 8.99 2.36 -11.94
CA ASP A 73 7.75 2.48 -12.72
C ASP A 73 7.17 1.14 -13.23
N ARG A 74 7.55 0.05 -12.56
CA ARG A 74 7.04 -1.31 -12.81
C ARG A 74 5.94 -1.66 -11.79
N GLY A 75 4.91 -0.81 -11.73
CA GLY A 75 3.86 -0.86 -10.71
C GLY A 75 3.07 -2.16 -10.72
N GLU A 76 2.79 -2.76 -11.88
CA GLU A 76 2.06 -4.03 -11.96
C GLU A 76 2.83 -5.19 -11.29
N GLU A 77 4.13 -5.28 -11.54
CA GLU A 77 4.97 -6.30 -10.91
C GLU A 77 5.08 -6.06 -9.39
N ALA A 78 5.26 -4.79 -8.99
CA ALA A 78 5.27 -4.42 -7.58
C ALA A 78 3.96 -4.82 -6.88
N GLY A 79 2.82 -4.55 -7.51
CA GLY A 79 1.50 -4.91 -6.99
C GLY A 79 1.33 -6.40 -6.74
N LYS A 80 1.78 -7.25 -7.67
CA LYS A 80 1.76 -8.72 -7.51
C LYS A 80 2.59 -9.17 -6.30
N LEU A 81 3.76 -8.56 -6.08
CA LEU A 81 4.60 -8.88 -4.93
C LEU A 81 3.99 -8.41 -3.61
N TYR A 82 3.43 -7.20 -3.54
CA TYR A 82 2.72 -6.74 -2.33
C TYR A 82 1.52 -7.63 -2.04
N GLN A 83 0.76 -8.01 -3.06
CA GLN A 83 -0.39 -8.90 -2.91
C GLN A 83 0.02 -10.27 -2.36
N SER A 84 1.15 -10.81 -2.80
CA SER A 84 1.67 -12.09 -2.28
C SER A 84 2.02 -12.04 -0.79
N LEU A 85 2.29 -10.85 -0.24
CA LEU A 85 2.59 -10.63 1.17
C LEU A 85 1.34 -10.40 2.03
N ALA A 86 0.20 -10.10 1.42
CA ALA A 86 -1.04 -9.78 2.16
C ALA A 86 -1.49 -10.88 3.15
N PRO A 87 -1.39 -12.19 2.83
CA PRO A 87 -1.73 -13.25 3.80
C PRO A 87 -0.81 -13.29 5.02
N HIS A 88 0.33 -12.64 4.96
CA HIS A 88 1.36 -12.68 6.02
C HIS A 88 1.45 -11.40 6.85
N LEU A 89 0.50 -10.47 6.69
CA LEU A 89 0.50 -9.19 7.41
C LEU A 89 0.50 -9.34 8.94
N SER A 90 -0.11 -10.39 9.47
CA SER A 90 -0.12 -10.68 10.92
C SER A 90 1.22 -11.14 11.47
N LEU A 91 2.15 -11.56 10.61
CA LEU A 91 3.50 -12.01 10.97
C LEU A 91 4.54 -10.88 10.92
N LEU A 92 4.14 -9.70 10.46
CA LEU A 92 4.98 -8.51 10.38
C LEU A 92 4.77 -7.65 11.63
N SER A 93 5.77 -6.84 11.96
CA SER A 93 5.56 -5.78 12.96
C SER A 93 4.48 -4.79 12.46
N PRO A 94 3.79 -4.08 13.38
CA PRO A 94 2.79 -3.09 12.99
C PRO A 94 3.33 -2.05 12.00
N THR A 95 4.60 -1.65 12.16
CA THR A 95 5.26 -0.68 11.27
C THR A 95 5.48 -1.26 9.87
N GLU A 96 6.05 -2.47 9.77
CA GLU A 96 6.29 -3.13 8.48
C GLU A 96 4.99 -3.40 7.74
N ALA A 97 3.95 -3.84 8.44
CA ALA A 97 2.64 -4.08 7.85
C ALA A 97 1.97 -2.77 7.39
N ALA A 98 2.17 -1.65 8.13
CA ALA A 98 1.70 -0.33 7.70
C ALA A 98 2.43 0.13 6.43
N ASP A 99 3.77 0.02 6.39
CA ASP A 99 4.56 0.40 5.22
C ASP A 99 4.20 -0.44 3.99
N LEU A 100 4.01 -1.75 4.17
CA LEU A 100 3.61 -2.65 3.09
C LEU A 100 2.25 -2.24 2.51
N THR A 101 1.26 -2.04 3.37
CA THR A 101 -0.10 -1.69 2.92
C THR A 101 -0.17 -0.28 2.36
N HIS A 102 0.60 0.69 2.89
CA HIS A 102 0.76 2.00 2.29
C HIS A 102 1.29 1.92 0.85
N ASN A 103 2.40 1.19 0.64
CA ASN A 103 3.02 1.06 -0.68
C ASN A 103 2.17 0.26 -1.66
N ALA A 104 1.44 -0.76 -1.18
CA ALA A 104 0.44 -1.48 -1.97
C ALA A 104 -0.69 -0.54 -2.40
N GLY A 105 -1.15 0.33 -1.50
CA GLY A 105 -2.13 1.37 -1.78
C GLY A 105 -1.67 2.34 -2.85
N ASN A 106 -0.44 2.85 -2.74
CA ASN A 106 0.16 3.73 -3.75
C ASN A 106 0.26 3.03 -5.13
N THR A 107 0.58 1.74 -5.14
CA THR A 107 0.67 0.96 -6.38
C THR A 107 -0.70 0.77 -7.02
N ALA A 108 -1.72 0.40 -6.24
CA ALA A 108 -3.09 0.27 -6.70
C ALA A 108 -3.66 1.63 -7.17
N PHE A 109 -3.34 2.71 -6.47
CA PHE A 109 -3.73 4.07 -6.84
C PHE A 109 -3.17 4.48 -8.23
N ARG A 110 -1.89 4.25 -8.47
CA ARG A 110 -1.26 4.49 -9.79
C ARG A 110 -1.88 3.63 -10.89
N ALA A 111 -2.29 2.40 -10.57
CA ALA A 111 -3.00 1.51 -11.48
C ALA A 111 -4.49 1.90 -11.67
N LYS A 112 -4.95 3.01 -11.07
CA LYS A 112 -6.37 3.46 -11.06
C LYS A 112 -7.34 2.45 -10.46
N GLN A 113 -6.85 1.53 -9.64
CA GLN A 113 -7.63 0.57 -8.87
C GLN A 113 -8.02 1.22 -7.53
N LEU A 114 -8.93 2.23 -7.62
CA LEU A 114 -9.19 3.14 -6.50
C LEU A 114 -9.81 2.45 -5.29
N GLU A 115 -10.74 1.51 -5.49
CA GLU A 115 -11.32 0.72 -4.41
C GLU A 115 -10.25 -0.07 -3.64
N GLN A 116 -9.35 -0.71 -4.37
CA GLN A 116 -8.27 -1.49 -3.78
C GLN A 116 -7.27 -0.59 -3.04
N ALA A 117 -6.95 0.57 -3.60
CA ALA A 117 -6.09 1.55 -2.96
C ALA A 117 -6.69 2.03 -1.62
N ILE A 118 -7.98 2.31 -1.59
CA ILE A 118 -8.73 2.71 -0.39
C ILE A 118 -8.62 1.64 0.70
N GLU A 119 -8.83 0.37 0.37
CA GLU A 119 -8.74 -0.70 1.36
C GLU A 119 -7.30 -0.86 1.91
N TYR A 120 -6.29 -0.77 1.07
CA TYR A 120 -4.91 -0.80 1.51
C TYR A 120 -4.53 0.38 2.41
N TYR A 121 -4.95 1.61 2.09
CA TYR A 121 -4.71 2.78 2.92
C TYR A 121 -5.42 2.68 4.28
N LYS A 122 -6.66 2.21 4.31
CA LYS A 122 -7.39 1.94 5.56
C LYS A 122 -6.65 0.92 6.43
N GLU A 123 -6.12 -0.15 5.80
CA GLU A 123 -5.37 -1.18 6.49
C GLU A 123 -4.05 -0.64 7.06
N SER A 124 -3.36 0.24 6.32
CA SER A 124 -2.17 0.95 6.81
C SER A 124 -2.51 1.82 8.03
N LEU A 125 -3.58 2.62 7.95
CA LEU A 125 -4.00 3.52 9.03
C LEU A 125 -4.52 2.78 10.27
N ARG A 126 -5.03 1.55 10.16
CA ARG A 126 -5.34 0.74 11.34
C ARG A 126 -4.10 0.42 12.18
N ARG A 127 -2.92 0.35 11.56
CA ARG A 127 -1.64 0.06 12.23
C ARG A 127 -0.86 1.31 12.58
N ARG A 128 -0.98 2.35 11.77
CA ARG A 128 -0.32 3.65 11.97
C ARG A 128 -1.33 4.80 11.79
N PRO A 129 -2.19 5.06 12.79
CA PRO A 129 -3.25 6.06 12.68
C PRO A 129 -2.75 7.50 12.49
N SER A 130 -1.50 7.78 12.88
CA SER A 130 -0.89 9.11 12.76
C SER A 130 -0.23 9.40 11.41
N ASP A 131 -0.27 8.45 10.45
CA ASP A 131 0.35 8.62 9.14
C ASP A 131 -0.45 9.58 8.28
N GLU A 132 0.04 10.83 8.18
CA GLU A 132 -0.63 11.91 7.43
C GLU A 132 -0.59 11.68 5.93
N ASP A 133 0.51 11.14 5.40
CA ASP A 133 0.64 10.84 3.97
C ASP A 133 -0.38 9.78 3.54
N THR A 134 -0.56 8.75 4.37
CA THR A 134 -1.56 7.71 4.09
C THR A 134 -2.98 8.26 4.19
N ARG A 135 -3.27 9.15 5.18
CA ARG A 135 -4.59 9.80 5.27
C ARG A 135 -4.88 10.65 4.04
N TYR A 136 -3.90 11.44 3.61
CA TYR A 136 -4.02 12.25 2.40
C TYR A 136 -4.32 11.39 1.17
N ASN A 137 -3.55 10.31 0.95
CA ASN A 137 -3.73 9.41 -0.19
C ASN A 137 -5.07 8.69 -0.15
N LEU A 138 -5.55 8.30 1.05
CA LEU A 138 -6.88 7.74 1.23
C LEU A 138 -7.97 8.72 0.80
N ALA A 139 -7.88 9.98 1.26
CA ALA A 139 -8.82 11.02 0.91
C ALA A 139 -8.89 11.26 -0.59
N LEU A 140 -7.71 11.34 -1.21
CA LEU A 140 -7.61 11.55 -2.65
C LEU A 140 -8.23 10.39 -3.43
N ALA A 141 -7.95 9.15 -3.03
CA ALA A 141 -8.53 7.97 -3.67
C ALA A 141 -10.06 7.94 -3.55
N GLN A 142 -10.60 8.27 -2.36
CA GLN A 142 -12.04 8.33 -2.12
C GLN A 142 -12.72 9.39 -2.98
N LYS A 143 -12.12 10.59 -3.04
CA LYS A 143 -12.65 11.67 -3.88
C LYS A 143 -12.66 11.29 -5.36
N LEU A 144 -11.57 10.74 -5.88
CA LEU A 144 -11.50 10.33 -7.28
C LEU A 144 -12.52 9.24 -7.61
N LEU A 145 -12.75 8.29 -6.69
CA LEU A 145 -13.75 7.25 -6.86
C LEU A 145 -15.19 7.83 -6.86
N GLU A 146 -15.45 8.81 -6.00
CA GLU A 146 -16.74 9.52 -5.97
C GLU A 146 -16.98 10.28 -7.27
N ASP A 147 -15.95 11.01 -7.75
CA ASP A 147 -16.03 11.76 -9.00
C ASP A 147 -16.22 10.81 -10.21
N GLN A 148 -15.57 9.65 -10.23
CA GLN A 148 -15.82 8.63 -11.25
C GLN A 148 -17.28 8.12 -11.24
N LYS A 149 -17.84 7.88 -10.06
CA LYS A 149 -19.23 7.42 -9.91
C LYS A 149 -20.24 8.48 -10.36
N LYS A 150 -19.97 9.76 -10.07
CA LYS A 150 -20.82 10.87 -10.52
C LYS A 150 -20.75 11.06 -12.03
N ASN A 151 -19.57 10.95 -12.62
CA ASN A 151 -19.37 11.16 -14.07
C ASN A 151 -19.71 9.91 -14.90
N GLY A 152 -19.63 8.70 -14.33
CA GLY A 152 -19.98 7.44 -14.99
C GLY A 152 -21.47 7.08 -14.92
N GLY A 153 -22.25 7.76 -14.07
CA GLY A 153 -23.71 7.58 -13.95
C GLY A 153 -24.56 8.54 -14.79
N GLY A 154 -23.95 9.42 -15.59
CA GLY A 154 -24.63 10.45 -16.36
C GLY A 154 -24.91 10.06 -17.82
N GLY A 155 -25.66 9.01 -18.04
CA GLY A 155 -26.35 8.73 -19.30
C GLY A 155 -27.86 8.90 -19.12
N GLN A 156 -28.35 10.10 -19.33
CA GLN A 156 -29.71 10.59 -19.50
C GLN A 156 -30.21 11.55 -18.42
N ASP A 157 -30.57 12.71 -18.94
CA ASP A 157 -31.26 13.86 -18.36
C ASP A 157 -30.38 14.97 -17.75
N GLN A 158 -29.94 15.85 -18.68
CA GLN A 158 -29.93 17.29 -18.42
C GLN A 158 -30.27 18.04 -19.71
N LYS A 159 -31.56 18.45 -19.79
CA LYS A 159 -31.99 19.58 -20.59
C LYS A 159 -31.64 20.86 -19.83
N GLN A 160 -30.97 21.74 -20.58
CA GLN A 160 -31.07 23.19 -20.59
C GLN A 160 -31.21 23.94 -19.26
N ASP A 161 -30.17 24.70 -18.94
CA ASP A 161 -30.35 26.15 -18.82
C ASP A 161 -29.11 26.87 -19.37
N GLN A 162 -29.39 27.70 -20.38
CA GLN A 162 -28.46 28.67 -20.99
C GLN A 162 -28.48 29.93 -20.13
N ASP A 163 -27.29 30.46 -19.81
CA ASP A 163 -27.03 31.88 -20.02
C ASP A 163 -25.53 32.20 -20.02
N LYS A 164 -25.15 32.70 -21.19
CA LYS A 164 -24.17 33.71 -21.56
C LYS A 164 -23.10 34.16 -20.58
N ASP A 165 -21.81 33.95 -20.90
CA ASP A 165 -21.03 35.06 -21.42
C ASP A 165 -19.74 34.61 -22.14
N GLN A 166 -19.36 35.45 -23.09
CA GLN A 166 -18.44 35.22 -24.21
C GLN A 166 -16.94 35.36 -23.87
N GLN A 167 -16.14 34.62 -24.64
CA GLN A 167 -14.81 34.92 -25.17
C GLN A 167 -13.57 34.75 -24.30
N LYS A 168 -12.75 33.76 -24.58
CA LYS A 168 -11.57 33.90 -25.45
C LYS A 168 -10.87 32.56 -25.67
N ASP A 169 -10.58 32.30 -26.94
CA ASP A 169 -9.73 31.21 -27.45
C ASP A 169 -8.37 31.20 -26.79
N GLN A 170 -7.96 30.00 -26.35
CA GLN A 170 -6.61 29.50 -26.61
C GLN A 170 -6.59 27.99 -26.46
N GLN A 171 -6.22 27.31 -27.55
CA GLN A 171 -5.90 25.90 -27.63
C GLN A 171 -4.94 25.51 -26.50
N THR A 172 -5.36 24.63 -25.64
CA THR A 172 -4.47 23.88 -24.75
C THR A 172 -4.90 22.42 -24.78
N GLN A 173 -4.02 21.58 -25.26
CA GLN A 173 -4.12 20.12 -25.20
C GLN A 173 -4.47 19.70 -23.77
N PRO A 174 -5.26 18.61 -23.57
CA PRO A 174 -5.53 18.10 -22.24
C PRO A 174 -4.21 17.56 -21.66
N GLN A 175 -3.55 18.37 -20.85
CA GLN A 175 -2.46 17.93 -20.00
C GLN A 175 -3.07 16.96 -18.97
N GLN A 176 -2.49 15.77 -18.88
CA GLN A 176 -2.73 14.86 -17.76
C GLN A 176 -2.50 15.63 -16.46
N PRO A 177 -3.39 15.53 -15.46
CA PRO A 177 -3.16 16.21 -14.18
C PRO A 177 -1.86 15.70 -13.59
N ASN A 178 -0.86 16.59 -13.52
CA ASN A 178 0.38 16.36 -12.80
C ASN A 178 0.02 15.98 -11.36
N GLN A 179 0.39 14.78 -10.96
CA GLN A 179 0.14 14.23 -9.61
C GLN A 179 0.80 15.05 -8.49
N ASP A 180 1.65 16.04 -8.82
CA ASP A 180 2.45 16.81 -7.89
C ASP A 180 1.86 18.20 -7.54
N GLN A 181 0.68 18.57 -8.07
CA GLN A 181 0.13 19.93 -7.87
C GLN A 181 -1.35 19.95 -7.46
N MET A 182 -1.72 19.11 -6.50
CA MET A 182 -2.89 19.47 -5.72
C MET A 182 -2.45 20.55 -4.72
N SER A 183 -3.11 21.74 -4.77
CA SER A 183 -2.74 22.81 -3.84
C SER A 183 -2.84 22.30 -2.39
N GLN A 184 -1.92 22.69 -1.53
CA GLN A 184 -1.96 22.37 -0.08
C GLN A 184 -3.32 22.70 0.53
N GLU A 185 -3.99 23.70 0.01
CA GLU A 185 -5.32 24.11 0.43
C GLU A 185 -6.39 23.06 0.14
N THR A 186 -6.36 22.43 -1.05
CA THR A 186 -7.27 21.34 -1.42
C THR A 186 -7.01 20.11 -0.57
N ALA A 187 -5.74 19.78 -0.33
CA ALA A 187 -5.32 18.69 0.55
C ALA A 187 -5.84 18.91 1.98
N ASN A 188 -5.68 20.12 2.52
CA ASN A 188 -6.15 20.47 3.86
C ASN A 188 -7.68 20.43 3.97
N ARG A 189 -8.43 20.86 2.95
CA ARG A 189 -9.89 20.76 2.91
C ARG A 189 -10.37 19.31 2.93
N ILE A 190 -9.69 18.44 2.17
CA ILE A 190 -10.00 17.00 2.15
C ILE A 190 -9.70 16.37 3.51
N LEU A 191 -8.56 16.69 4.13
CA LEU A 191 -8.20 16.23 5.47
C LEU A 191 -9.22 16.67 6.53
N GLN A 192 -9.68 17.93 6.48
CA GLN A 192 -10.71 18.43 7.40
C GLN A 192 -12.06 17.73 7.20
N ALA A 193 -12.47 17.49 5.96
CA ALA A 193 -13.70 16.75 5.66
C ALA A 193 -13.64 15.33 6.22
N LEU A 194 -12.51 14.63 6.07
CA LEU A 194 -12.32 13.28 6.61
C LEU A 194 -12.31 13.23 8.13
N GLN A 195 -11.64 14.19 8.79
CA GLN A 195 -11.65 14.28 10.25
C GLN A 195 -13.07 14.47 10.77
N LYS A 196 -13.89 15.25 10.05
CA LYS A 196 -15.30 15.45 10.37
C LYS A 196 -16.11 14.17 10.21
N ASP A 197 -15.88 13.42 9.13
CA ASP A 197 -16.57 12.15 8.88
C ASP A 197 -16.14 11.05 9.84
N GLU A 198 -14.86 10.98 10.20
CA GLU A 198 -14.36 10.05 11.23
C GLU A 198 -15.00 10.38 12.59
N LYS A 199 -15.04 11.64 12.97
CA LYS A 199 -15.70 12.10 14.20
C LYS A 199 -17.19 11.74 14.21
N ASN A 200 -17.89 11.96 13.11
CA ASN A 200 -19.31 11.61 12.97
C ASN A 200 -19.54 10.10 13.03
N THR A 201 -18.69 9.31 12.41
CA THR A 201 -18.75 7.84 12.43
C THR A 201 -18.48 7.31 13.82
N ARG A 202 -17.49 7.87 14.53
CA ARG A 202 -17.17 7.51 15.91
C ARG A 202 -18.33 7.85 16.84
N GLN A 203 -18.94 9.02 16.72
CA GLN A 203 -20.13 9.40 17.50
C GLN A 203 -21.31 8.46 17.25
N LYS A 204 -21.57 8.09 15.99
CA LYS A 204 -22.65 7.11 15.67
C LYS A 204 -22.37 5.75 16.28
N LEU A 205 -21.11 5.29 16.26
CA LEU A 205 -20.70 4.02 16.88
C LEU A 205 -20.86 4.05 18.41
N GLU A 206 -20.45 5.13 19.05
CA GLU A 206 -20.63 5.33 20.50
C GLU A 206 -22.12 5.39 20.90
N GLN A 207 -22.95 6.08 20.12
CA GLN A 207 -24.40 6.12 20.32
C GLN A 207 -25.05 4.74 20.14
N ALA A 208 -24.65 3.98 19.12
CA ALA A 208 -25.13 2.62 18.89
C ALA A 208 -24.71 1.66 20.02
N GLN A 209 -23.49 1.79 20.55
CA GLN A 209 -23.02 1.01 21.70
C GLN A 209 -23.80 1.36 22.98
N GLN A 210 -24.06 2.65 23.22
CA GLN A 210 -24.86 3.09 24.37
C GLN A 210 -26.31 2.59 24.27
N GLN A 211 -26.92 2.62 23.09
CA GLN A 211 -28.27 2.08 22.87
C GLN A 211 -28.32 0.56 23.11
N ARG A 212 -27.33 -0.18 22.64
CA ARG A 212 -27.22 -1.63 22.92
C ARG A 212 -27.00 -1.91 24.40
N GLY A 213 -26.25 -1.10 25.11
CA GLY A 213 -26.05 -1.21 26.55
C GLY A 213 -27.33 -0.91 27.34
N ARG A 214 -28.15 0.05 26.89
CA ARG A 214 -29.45 0.38 27.51
C ARG A 214 -30.51 -0.68 27.25
N SER A 215 -30.56 -1.29 26.07
CA SER A 215 -31.51 -2.36 25.77
C SER A 215 -31.20 -3.65 26.54
N ARG A 216 -29.92 -3.97 26.76
CA ARG A 216 -29.52 -5.09 27.62
C ARG A 216 -29.91 -4.92 29.08
N ARG A 217 -29.89 -3.70 29.62
CA ARG A 217 -30.29 -3.41 31.02
C ARG A 217 -31.81 -3.39 31.25
N LYS A 218 -32.62 -3.28 30.19
CA LYS A 218 -34.10 -3.32 30.30
C LYS A 218 -34.69 -4.71 30.22
N ASN A 219 -33.92 -5.72 29.91
CA ASN A 219 -34.35 -7.10 29.74
C ASN A 219 -33.93 -7.99 30.93
N TRP A 220 -33.66 -7.38 32.12
CA TRP A 220 -33.47 -8.06 33.41
C TRP A 220 -34.48 -7.52 34.43
#